data_f7880b15eecc775f65fc831a0f2f2ca3
#
_entry.id   f7880b15eecc775f65fc831a0f2f2ca3
#
_cell.length_a   1.000
_cell.length_b   1.000
_cell.length_c   1.000
_cell.angle_alpha   90.00
_cell.angle_beta   90.00
_cell.angle_gamma   90.00
#
_symmetry.space_group_name_H-M   'P 1'
#
loop_
_entity.id
_entity.type
_entity.pdbx_description
1 polymer ?
#
loop_
_entity_poly.entity_id
_entity_poly.type
_entity_poly.pdbx_seq_one_letter_code
_entity_poly.pdbx_strand_id
1 'polypeptide(L)'
;VKNGNMVVDPSDYTVTRDKKAGTVTVAAKEGSKNYTGSQTVKTDNVSIQAPVISSVNVVGNKATVVLSGESNGASGYDYVISKANDYTSNRVAITKNQVKTTGDFNYVQQGTYYAYCHAWTRNAEGKKVFGEWSNIYPFSVSAITPAQPVITSVKAKGTTVTVTYTKAANAEGYDVVLGSAAKKVNGEYRPVSYGKLVKKNIKGNVVTATFKNVKKG
;
A
#
# COMPACT_ATOMS: atom_id res chain seq x y z
N VAL A 1 -12.28 -33.27 -22.19
CA VAL A 1 -13.27 -34.21 -21.66
C VAL A 1 -12.67 -35.60 -21.70
N LYS A 2 -12.93 -36.41 -20.68
CA LYS A 2 -12.52 -37.82 -20.61
C LYS A 2 -13.73 -38.70 -20.28
N ASN A 3 -13.76 -39.87 -20.84
CA ASN A 3 -14.64 -40.95 -20.44
C ASN A 3 -13.76 -42.05 -19.82
N GLY A 4 -13.75 -42.16 -18.50
CA GLY A 4 -12.74 -42.95 -17.79
C GLY A 4 -11.33 -42.42 -18.10
N ASN A 5 -10.45 -43.27 -18.59
CA ASN A 5 -9.07 -42.88 -18.99
C ASN A 5 -8.93 -42.41 -20.45
N MET A 6 -9.98 -42.51 -21.25
CA MET A 6 -9.97 -42.11 -22.65
C MET A 6 -10.27 -40.63 -22.84
N VAL A 7 -9.47 -39.93 -23.64
CA VAL A 7 -9.75 -38.55 -24.08
C VAL A 7 -10.80 -38.62 -25.17
N VAL A 8 -11.92 -37.91 -24.98
CA VAL A 8 -13.01 -37.81 -25.96
C VAL A 8 -12.66 -36.77 -26.99
N ASP A 9 -12.85 -37.05 -28.28
CA ASP A 9 -12.63 -36.13 -29.37
C ASP A 9 -13.54 -34.90 -29.21
N PRO A 10 -13.02 -33.65 -29.33
CA PRO A 10 -13.83 -32.43 -29.24
C PRO A 10 -14.96 -32.35 -30.27
N SER A 11 -14.90 -33.12 -31.36
CA SER A 11 -15.97 -33.19 -32.34
C SER A 11 -17.22 -33.88 -31.84
N ASP A 12 -17.11 -34.75 -30.80
CA ASP A 12 -18.19 -35.60 -30.27
C ASP A 12 -18.99 -34.96 -29.14
N TYR A 13 -18.58 -33.82 -28.60
CA TYR A 13 -19.27 -33.16 -27.47
C TYR A 13 -19.37 -31.66 -27.59
N THR A 14 -20.29 -31.08 -26.81
CA THR A 14 -20.38 -29.64 -26.56
C THR A 14 -20.17 -29.36 -25.09
N VAL A 15 -19.61 -28.19 -24.77
CA VAL A 15 -19.44 -27.69 -23.40
C VAL A 15 -20.21 -26.38 -23.25
N THR A 16 -21.20 -26.39 -22.36
CA THR A 16 -21.96 -25.19 -22.02
C THR A 16 -21.65 -24.78 -20.59
N ARG A 17 -21.37 -23.51 -20.37
CA ARG A 17 -21.13 -22.97 -19.03
C ARG A 17 -22.28 -22.05 -18.63
N ASP A 18 -22.93 -22.35 -17.52
CA ASP A 18 -23.84 -21.43 -16.86
C ASP A 18 -23.11 -20.74 -15.70
N LYS A 19 -22.76 -19.46 -15.93
CA LYS A 19 -22.06 -18.66 -14.91
C LYS A 19 -22.96 -18.33 -13.72
N LYS A 20 -24.26 -18.23 -13.91
CA LYS A 20 -25.22 -17.87 -12.86
C LYS A 20 -25.51 -19.08 -11.96
N ALA A 21 -25.63 -20.25 -12.54
CA ALA A 21 -25.83 -21.51 -11.81
C ALA A 21 -24.51 -22.12 -11.29
N GLY A 22 -23.34 -21.62 -11.77
CA GLY A 22 -22.05 -22.20 -11.44
C GLY A 22 -21.90 -23.63 -11.94
N THR A 23 -22.39 -23.92 -13.14
CA THR A 23 -22.37 -25.27 -13.69
C THR A 23 -21.67 -25.32 -15.04
N VAL A 24 -21.05 -26.47 -15.33
CA VAL A 24 -20.58 -26.85 -16.65
C VAL A 24 -21.29 -28.10 -17.06
N THR A 25 -21.99 -28.04 -18.20
CA THR A 25 -22.63 -29.18 -18.83
C THR A 25 -21.80 -29.66 -20.02
N VAL A 26 -21.44 -30.91 -20.03
CA VAL A 26 -20.84 -31.57 -21.18
C VAL A 26 -21.94 -32.47 -21.76
N ALA A 27 -22.28 -32.29 -23.03
CA ALA A 27 -23.30 -33.05 -23.72
C ALA A 27 -22.71 -33.67 -25.00
N ALA A 28 -23.08 -34.91 -25.29
CA ALA A 28 -22.81 -35.50 -26.58
C ALA A 28 -23.46 -34.65 -27.67
N LYS A 29 -22.75 -34.42 -28.80
CA LYS A 29 -23.34 -33.73 -29.95
C LYS A 29 -24.42 -34.60 -30.58
N GLU A 30 -25.42 -33.95 -31.14
CA GLU A 30 -26.42 -34.62 -31.93
C GLU A 30 -25.76 -35.34 -33.11
N GLY A 31 -26.10 -36.64 -33.29
CA GLY A 31 -25.49 -37.49 -34.30
C GLY A 31 -24.14 -38.11 -33.95
N SER A 32 -23.62 -37.90 -32.73
CA SER A 32 -22.42 -38.65 -32.27
C SER A 32 -22.74 -40.15 -32.24
N LYS A 33 -21.88 -40.93 -32.91
CA LYS A 33 -22.01 -42.39 -32.95
C LYS A 33 -21.45 -43.09 -31.72
N ASN A 34 -20.63 -42.40 -30.94
CA ASN A 34 -19.84 -42.98 -29.87
C ASN A 34 -20.38 -42.64 -28.48
N TYR A 35 -21.12 -41.55 -28.34
CA TYR A 35 -21.56 -41.02 -27.06
C TYR A 35 -23.00 -40.51 -27.10
N THR A 36 -23.70 -40.64 -25.98
CA THR A 36 -25.05 -40.13 -25.77
C THR A 36 -25.19 -39.51 -24.38
N GLY A 37 -26.19 -38.62 -24.24
CA GLY A 37 -26.53 -38.00 -22.97
C GLY A 37 -25.68 -36.76 -22.62
N SER A 38 -25.84 -36.33 -21.39
CA SER A 38 -25.13 -35.18 -20.86
C SER A 38 -24.82 -35.36 -19.38
N GLN A 39 -23.75 -34.68 -18.92
CA GLN A 39 -23.39 -34.60 -17.51
C GLN A 39 -23.19 -33.14 -17.13
N THR A 40 -23.85 -32.70 -16.08
CA THR A 40 -23.69 -31.42 -15.48
C THR A 40 -22.86 -31.54 -14.20
N VAL A 41 -21.77 -30.81 -14.12
CA VAL A 41 -20.92 -30.72 -12.93
C VAL A 41 -21.08 -29.32 -12.36
N LYS A 42 -21.33 -29.22 -11.06
CA LYS A 42 -21.14 -27.93 -10.37
C LYS A 42 -19.65 -27.58 -10.44
N THR A 43 -19.33 -26.49 -11.09
CA THR A 43 -18.05 -25.86 -10.84
C THR A 43 -18.21 -25.22 -9.46
N ASP A 44 -17.34 -25.57 -8.54
CA ASP A 44 -17.25 -24.80 -7.31
C ASP A 44 -16.99 -23.35 -7.73
N ASN A 45 -18.06 -22.55 -7.77
CA ASN A 45 -17.91 -21.12 -7.72
C ASN A 45 -17.24 -20.88 -6.37
N VAL A 46 -15.94 -20.69 -6.38
CA VAL A 46 -15.26 -20.18 -5.19
C VAL A 46 -15.90 -18.85 -4.91
N SER A 47 -16.94 -18.86 -4.08
CA SER A 47 -17.56 -17.65 -3.58
C SER A 47 -16.51 -16.99 -2.71
N ILE A 48 -15.92 -15.93 -3.21
CA ILE A 48 -14.96 -15.14 -2.43
C ILE A 48 -15.80 -14.26 -1.50
N GLN A 49 -15.69 -14.54 -0.21
CA GLN A 49 -16.36 -13.74 0.81
C GLN A 49 -15.82 -12.30 0.78
N ALA A 50 -16.72 -11.30 0.83
CA ALA A 50 -16.32 -9.91 0.96
C ALA A 50 -15.49 -9.69 2.23
N PRO A 51 -14.34 -9.01 2.15
CA PRO A 51 -13.54 -8.68 3.33
C PRO A 51 -14.30 -7.71 4.24
N VAL A 52 -13.95 -7.69 5.53
CA VAL A 52 -14.47 -6.70 6.48
C VAL A 52 -13.29 -5.93 7.06
N ILE A 53 -13.24 -4.62 6.83
CA ILE A 53 -12.25 -3.75 7.47
C ILE A 53 -12.71 -3.49 8.90
N SER A 54 -11.88 -3.86 9.87
CA SER A 54 -12.12 -3.65 11.30
C SER A 54 -11.54 -2.34 11.81
N SER A 55 -10.42 -1.89 11.24
CA SER A 55 -9.77 -0.64 11.64
C SER A 55 -8.82 -0.11 10.56
N VAL A 56 -8.47 1.17 10.70
CA VAL A 56 -7.32 1.78 10.04
C VAL A 56 -6.44 2.43 11.10
N ASN A 57 -5.23 1.90 11.28
CA ASN A 57 -4.26 2.42 12.24
C ASN A 57 -3.40 3.47 11.57
N VAL A 58 -3.40 4.69 12.09
CA VAL A 58 -2.60 5.80 11.57
C VAL A 58 -1.49 6.14 12.55
N VAL A 59 -0.25 6.03 12.09
CA VAL A 59 0.94 6.45 12.82
C VAL A 59 1.76 7.38 11.95
N GLY A 60 1.75 8.64 12.32
CA GLY A 60 2.37 9.65 11.48
C GLY A 60 1.66 9.78 10.13
N ASN A 61 2.41 9.65 9.05
CA ASN A 61 1.91 9.64 7.67
C ASN A 61 1.72 8.22 7.11
N LYS A 62 1.80 7.18 7.94
CA LYS A 62 1.53 5.80 7.58
C LYS A 62 0.12 5.41 8.02
N ALA A 63 -0.68 4.87 7.10
CA ALA A 63 -1.96 4.25 7.38
C ALA A 63 -1.88 2.74 7.12
N THR A 64 -2.29 1.92 8.07
CA THR A 64 -2.39 0.47 7.95
C THR A 64 -3.86 0.07 8.05
N VAL A 65 -4.42 -0.41 6.95
CA VAL A 65 -5.78 -0.98 6.90
C VAL A 65 -5.73 -2.40 7.45
N VAL A 66 -6.64 -2.74 8.35
CA VAL A 66 -6.69 -4.04 9.02
C VAL A 66 -8.05 -4.69 8.77
N LEU A 67 -8.05 -5.94 8.32
CA LEU A 67 -9.25 -6.75 8.19
C LEU A 67 -9.59 -7.44 9.52
N SER A 68 -10.86 -7.76 9.74
CA SER A 68 -11.31 -8.55 10.90
C SER A 68 -10.80 -9.99 10.89
N GLY A 69 -10.38 -10.49 9.73
CA GLY A 69 -9.88 -11.85 9.52
C GLY A 69 -9.71 -12.15 8.04
N GLU A 70 -9.38 -13.38 7.73
CA GLU A 70 -9.28 -13.85 6.35
C GLU A 70 -10.68 -14.03 5.75
N SER A 71 -10.82 -13.71 4.46
CA SER A 71 -12.04 -13.96 3.69
C SER A 71 -12.01 -15.36 3.13
N ASN A 72 -13.10 -16.11 3.31
CA ASN A 72 -13.21 -17.45 2.74
C ASN A 72 -13.08 -17.41 1.21
N GLY A 73 -12.30 -18.32 0.65
CA GLY A 73 -12.03 -18.40 -0.78
C GLY A 73 -11.02 -17.37 -1.32
N ALA A 74 -10.45 -16.51 -0.48
CA ALA A 74 -9.45 -15.54 -0.88
C ALA A 74 -8.05 -16.16 -1.00
N SER A 75 -7.30 -15.76 -2.03
CA SER A 75 -5.85 -15.99 -2.16
C SER A 75 -5.06 -14.73 -1.83
N GLY A 76 -5.73 -13.60 -1.67
CA GLY A 76 -5.13 -12.32 -1.29
C GLY A 76 -6.08 -11.15 -1.47
N TYR A 77 -5.57 -9.95 -1.27
CA TYR A 77 -6.32 -8.72 -1.16
C TYR A 77 -5.68 -7.59 -1.96
N ASP A 78 -6.50 -6.70 -2.50
CA ASP A 78 -6.07 -5.40 -3.03
C ASP A 78 -6.75 -4.31 -2.19
N TYR A 79 -5.94 -3.51 -1.50
CA TYR A 79 -6.38 -2.42 -0.63
C TYR A 79 -6.34 -1.09 -1.35
N VAL A 80 -7.30 -0.24 -1.07
CA VAL A 80 -7.44 1.10 -1.67
C VAL A 80 -7.69 2.13 -0.59
N ILE A 81 -7.09 3.31 -0.74
CA ILE A 81 -7.50 4.52 -0.03
C ILE A 81 -7.97 5.57 -1.03
N SER A 82 -9.04 6.27 -0.70
CA SER A 82 -9.69 7.28 -1.55
C SER A 82 -10.08 8.52 -0.75
N LYS A 83 -10.30 9.64 -1.43
CA LYS A 83 -10.92 10.83 -0.85
C LYS A 83 -12.44 10.85 -1.01
N ALA A 84 -13.01 9.90 -1.76
CA ALA A 84 -14.44 9.76 -1.94
C ALA A 84 -14.99 8.54 -1.19
N ASN A 85 -16.19 8.67 -0.66
CA ASN A 85 -16.92 7.59 -0.01
C ASN A 85 -17.65 6.72 -1.05
N ASP A 86 -16.89 6.24 -2.03
CA ASP A 86 -17.35 5.33 -3.08
C ASP A 86 -16.21 4.39 -3.49
N TYR A 87 -16.52 3.36 -4.30
CA TYR A 87 -15.53 2.38 -4.74
C TYR A 87 -14.81 2.76 -6.04
N THR A 88 -15.12 3.89 -6.66
CA THR A 88 -14.75 4.17 -8.06
C THR A 88 -13.93 5.42 -8.25
N SER A 89 -14.22 6.50 -7.50
CA SER A 89 -13.64 7.81 -7.73
C SER A 89 -12.54 8.20 -6.72
N ASN A 90 -11.77 9.20 -7.06
CA ASN A 90 -10.78 9.87 -6.21
C ASN A 90 -9.82 8.94 -5.45
N ARG A 91 -9.44 7.82 -6.04
CA ARG A 91 -8.45 6.88 -5.49
C ARG A 91 -7.11 7.57 -5.35
N VAL A 92 -6.55 7.52 -4.15
CA VAL A 92 -5.26 8.15 -3.81
C VAL A 92 -4.12 7.15 -3.92
N ALA A 93 -4.32 5.93 -3.41
CA ALA A 93 -3.33 4.88 -3.49
C ALA A 93 -3.97 3.48 -3.48
N ILE A 94 -3.27 2.53 -4.05
CA ILE A 94 -3.67 1.12 -4.11
C ILE A 94 -2.47 0.25 -3.75
N THR A 95 -2.65 -0.63 -2.78
CA THR A 95 -1.67 -1.68 -2.44
C THR A 95 -2.22 -3.03 -2.89
N LYS A 96 -1.62 -3.61 -3.95
CA LYS A 96 -2.12 -4.82 -4.62
C LYS A 96 -1.40 -6.08 -4.18
N ASN A 97 -2.05 -7.24 -4.43
CA ASN A 97 -1.47 -8.57 -4.29
C ASN A 97 -0.98 -8.89 -2.86
N GLN A 98 -1.63 -8.36 -1.86
CA GLN A 98 -1.30 -8.66 -0.47
C GLN A 98 -1.90 -10.00 -0.08
N VAL A 99 -1.08 -10.88 0.50
CA VAL A 99 -1.54 -12.15 1.09
C VAL A 99 -1.88 -12.00 2.57
N LYS A 100 -1.57 -10.84 3.16
CA LYS A 100 -1.86 -10.52 4.56
C LYS A 100 -3.20 -9.82 4.68
N THR A 101 -3.83 -9.98 5.83
CA THR A 101 -5.05 -9.26 6.24
C THR A 101 -4.79 -7.79 6.62
N THR A 102 -3.66 -7.25 6.20
CA THR A 102 -3.27 -5.84 6.38
C THR A 102 -2.75 -5.24 5.09
N GLY A 103 -3.11 -3.97 4.84
CA GLY A 103 -2.62 -3.17 3.72
C GLY A 103 -1.96 -1.87 4.19
N ASP A 104 -0.68 -1.69 3.89
CA ASP A 104 0.11 -0.53 4.30
C ASP A 104 0.14 0.55 3.21
N PHE A 105 -0.06 1.79 3.63
CA PHE A 105 0.09 3.00 2.83
C PHE A 105 1.06 3.96 3.53
N ASN A 106 2.16 4.28 2.86
CA ASN A 106 3.15 5.21 3.37
C ASN A 106 2.96 6.59 2.74
N TYR A 107 3.42 7.64 3.42
CA TYR A 107 3.39 9.03 2.95
C TYR A 107 1.99 9.53 2.60
N VAL A 108 0.98 9.08 3.34
CA VAL A 108 -0.38 9.59 3.21
C VAL A 108 -0.43 11.02 3.72
N GLN A 109 -0.85 11.94 2.87
CA GLN A 109 -0.93 13.35 3.25
C GLN A 109 -2.03 13.60 4.28
N GLN A 110 -1.94 14.73 4.99
CA GLN A 110 -3.02 15.16 5.88
C GLN A 110 -4.36 15.22 5.15
N GLY A 111 -5.41 14.75 5.80
CA GLY A 111 -6.76 14.79 5.26
C GLY A 111 -7.65 13.67 5.76
N THR A 112 -8.90 13.67 5.29
CA THR A 112 -9.87 12.61 5.51
C THR A 112 -9.89 11.69 4.31
N TYR A 113 -9.99 10.39 4.56
CA TYR A 113 -9.91 9.32 3.59
C TYR A 113 -10.91 8.22 3.90
N TYR A 114 -11.13 7.37 2.93
CA TYR A 114 -11.95 6.16 2.99
C TYR A 114 -11.12 4.98 2.51
N ALA A 115 -11.06 3.93 3.34
CA ALA A 115 -10.38 2.69 3.01
C ALA A 115 -11.40 1.64 2.60
N TYR A 116 -11.08 0.86 1.57
CA TYR A 116 -11.82 -0.30 1.15
C TYR A 116 -10.89 -1.31 0.48
N CYS A 117 -11.31 -2.55 0.41
CA CYS A 117 -10.54 -3.57 -0.28
C CYS A 117 -11.45 -4.61 -0.92
N HIS A 118 -10.91 -5.41 -1.81
CA HIS A 118 -11.55 -6.64 -2.25
C HIS A 118 -10.57 -7.82 -2.15
N ALA A 119 -11.13 -8.97 -1.86
CA ALA A 119 -10.41 -10.23 -1.93
C ALA A 119 -10.35 -10.72 -3.38
N TRP A 120 -9.32 -11.47 -3.70
CA TRP A 120 -9.17 -12.10 -5.01
C TRP A 120 -8.67 -13.53 -4.87
N THR A 121 -8.95 -14.32 -5.89
CA THR A 121 -8.35 -15.65 -6.12
C THR A 121 -8.01 -15.79 -7.60
N ARG A 122 -7.52 -16.96 -8.00
CA ARG A 122 -7.28 -17.27 -9.40
C ARG A 122 -8.24 -18.33 -9.88
N ASN A 123 -8.79 -18.13 -11.08
CA ASN A 123 -9.59 -19.15 -11.73
C ASN A 123 -8.71 -20.26 -12.33
N ALA A 124 -9.33 -21.25 -12.96
CA ALA A 124 -8.64 -22.39 -13.58
C ALA A 124 -7.63 -21.98 -14.66
N GLU A 125 -7.85 -20.85 -15.33
CA GLU A 125 -6.93 -20.27 -16.31
C GLU A 125 -5.81 -19.43 -15.69
N GLY A 126 -5.70 -19.38 -14.35
CA GLY A 126 -4.71 -18.59 -13.63
C GLY A 126 -5.02 -17.08 -13.60
N LYS A 127 -6.15 -16.63 -14.14
CA LYS A 127 -6.56 -15.23 -14.14
C LYS A 127 -7.10 -14.82 -12.77
N LYS A 128 -6.74 -13.63 -12.34
CA LYS A 128 -7.23 -13.03 -11.10
C LYS A 128 -8.73 -12.72 -11.23
N VAL A 129 -9.52 -13.23 -10.30
CA VAL A 129 -10.95 -12.95 -10.15
C VAL A 129 -11.18 -12.32 -8.79
N PHE A 130 -12.09 -11.35 -8.73
CA PHE A 130 -12.34 -10.57 -7.53
C PHE A 130 -13.71 -10.91 -6.93
N GLY A 131 -13.78 -10.92 -5.61
CA GLY A 131 -15.03 -10.91 -4.86
C GLY A 131 -15.62 -9.50 -4.76
N GLU A 132 -16.68 -9.39 -3.98
CA GLU A 132 -17.31 -8.11 -3.64
C GLU A 132 -16.37 -7.23 -2.81
N TRP A 133 -16.63 -5.91 -2.85
CA TRP A 133 -15.91 -4.95 -2.04
C TRP A 133 -16.23 -5.11 -0.55
N SER A 134 -15.28 -4.76 0.30
CA SER A 134 -15.46 -4.61 1.74
C SER A 134 -16.44 -3.49 2.07
N ASN A 135 -16.76 -3.34 3.36
CA ASN A 135 -17.27 -2.07 3.88
C ASN A 135 -16.27 -0.94 3.60
N ILE A 136 -16.78 0.29 3.44
CA ILE A 136 -15.95 1.50 3.39
C ILE A 136 -15.68 1.95 4.83
N TYR A 137 -14.40 2.19 5.16
CA TYR A 137 -13.97 2.60 6.48
C TYR A 137 -13.37 4.02 6.45
N PRO A 138 -14.00 5.01 7.10
CA PRO A 138 -13.47 6.36 7.14
C PRO A 138 -12.29 6.47 8.11
N PHE A 139 -11.28 7.26 7.76
CA PHE A 139 -10.17 7.58 8.65
C PHE A 139 -9.57 8.95 8.32
N SER A 140 -8.78 9.49 9.24
CA SER A 140 -8.11 10.78 9.06
C SER A 140 -6.62 10.67 9.37
N VAL A 141 -5.83 11.39 8.60
CA VAL A 141 -4.40 11.59 8.82
C VAL A 141 -4.20 13.03 9.29
N SER A 142 -3.67 13.20 10.49
CA SER A 142 -3.39 14.52 11.06
C SER A 142 -2.10 15.12 10.47
N ALA A 143 -1.97 16.45 10.52
CA ALA A 143 -0.72 17.10 10.20
C ALA A 143 0.38 16.61 11.15
N ILE A 144 1.52 16.24 10.58
CA ILE A 144 2.72 15.95 11.36
C ILE A 144 3.64 17.15 11.23
N THR A 145 3.76 17.91 12.32
CA THR A 145 4.77 18.95 12.41
C THR A 145 5.95 18.38 13.18
N PRO A 146 7.17 18.31 12.59
CA PRO A 146 8.35 17.93 13.34
C PRO A 146 8.58 18.93 14.48
N ALA A 147 8.98 18.41 15.63
CA ALA A 147 9.41 19.26 16.74
C ALA A 147 10.69 20.00 16.36
N GLN A 148 10.96 21.11 17.02
CA GLN A 148 12.18 21.89 16.79
C GLN A 148 13.40 21.15 17.38
N PRO A 149 14.45 20.84 16.59
CA PRO A 149 15.71 20.35 17.13
C PRO A 149 16.47 21.47 17.83
N VAL A 150 17.22 21.13 18.87
CA VAL A 150 18.08 22.07 19.60
C VAL A 150 19.55 21.75 19.31
N ILE A 151 20.32 22.75 18.87
CA ILE A 151 21.78 22.60 18.72
C ILE A 151 22.39 22.54 20.12
N THR A 152 23.03 21.42 20.47
CA THR A 152 23.64 21.18 21.77
C THR A 152 25.12 21.46 21.80
N SER A 153 25.79 21.38 20.66
CA SER A 153 27.23 21.65 20.57
C SER A 153 27.65 22.01 19.14
N VAL A 154 28.59 22.96 19.06
CA VAL A 154 29.35 23.23 17.83
C VAL A 154 30.82 23.17 18.19
N LYS A 155 31.57 22.24 17.59
CA LYS A 155 33.00 22.05 17.81
C LYS A 155 33.77 22.27 16.52
N ALA A 156 34.81 23.12 16.58
CA ALA A 156 35.71 23.33 15.46
C ALA A 156 37.11 22.76 15.79
N LYS A 157 37.70 22.04 14.82
CA LYS A 157 39.09 21.54 14.87
C LYS A 157 39.71 21.77 13.49
N GLY A 158 40.64 22.73 13.43
CA GLY A 158 41.17 23.19 12.14
C GLY A 158 40.05 23.76 11.25
N THR A 159 39.91 23.21 10.03
CA THR A 159 38.86 23.57 9.08
C THR A 159 37.64 22.67 9.15
N THR A 160 37.55 21.82 10.18
CA THR A 160 36.40 20.90 10.36
C THR A 160 35.49 21.44 11.45
N VAL A 161 34.19 21.57 11.16
CA VAL A 161 33.15 21.95 12.13
C VAL A 161 32.17 20.82 12.29
N THR A 162 31.92 20.38 13.53
CA THR A 162 30.90 19.39 13.87
C THR A 162 29.79 20.04 14.68
N VAL A 163 28.57 19.94 14.18
CA VAL A 163 27.34 20.40 14.83
C VAL A 163 26.64 19.18 15.42
N THR A 164 26.29 19.25 16.71
CA THR A 164 25.48 18.24 17.39
C THR A 164 24.16 18.85 17.80
N TYR A 165 23.06 18.11 17.63
CA TYR A 165 21.72 18.59 17.91
C TYR A 165 20.85 17.47 18.51
N THR A 166 19.73 17.85 19.12
CA THR A 166 18.78 16.88 19.69
C THR A 166 17.98 16.20 18.59
N LYS A 167 17.58 14.95 18.82
CA LYS A 167 16.56 14.30 18.00
C LYS A 167 15.23 15.02 18.20
N ALA A 168 14.59 15.39 17.11
CA ALA A 168 13.25 16.01 17.13
C ALA A 168 12.18 14.95 16.95
N ALA A 169 11.10 15.03 17.74
CA ALA A 169 9.94 14.15 17.55
C ALA A 169 9.34 14.39 16.15
N ASN A 170 8.87 13.34 15.50
CA ASN A 170 8.28 13.34 14.18
C ASN A 170 9.20 13.82 13.02
N ALA A 171 10.50 13.97 13.24
CA ALA A 171 11.45 14.30 12.18
C ALA A 171 11.91 13.03 11.45
N GLU A 172 11.72 12.98 10.13
CA GLU A 172 12.26 11.92 9.26
C GLU A 172 13.75 12.18 8.92
N GLY A 173 14.15 13.47 8.97
CA GLY A 173 15.51 13.89 8.68
C GLY A 173 15.78 15.34 9.07
N TYR A 174 17.01 15.77 8.82
CA TYR A 174 17.49 17.12 9.13
C TYR A 174 18.25 17.71 7.95
N ASP A 175 18.07 19.02 7.79
CA ASP A 175 18.96 19.85 6.99
C ASP A 175 19.74 20.75 7.94
N VAL A 176 21.09 20.64 7.91
CA VAL A 176 21.98 21.44 8.75
C VAL A 176 22.76 22.41 7.89
N VAL A 177 22.77 23.66 8.30
CA VAL A 177 23.38 24.77 7.57
C VAL A 177 24.40 25.51 8.45
N LEU A 178 25.58 25.83 7.90
CA LEU A 178 26.50 26.79 8.48
C LEU A 178 26.30 28.13 7.74
N GLY A 179 25.78 29.12 8.46
CA GLY A 179 25.67 30.49 7.98
C GLY A 179 26.89 31.33 8.38
N SER A 180 27.30 32.26 7.51
CA SER A 180 28.37 33.20 7.82
C SER A 180 27.91 34.44 8.61
N ALA A 181 26.59 34.67 8.65
CA ALA A 181 25.98 35.76 9.38
C ALA A 181 24.62 35.31 9.95
N ALA A 182 24.23 35.94 11.06
CA ALA A 182 22.94 35.71 11.67
C ALA A 182 22.27 37.06 11.99
N LYS A 183 20.94 37.10 11.84
CA LYS A 183 20.13 38.23 12.33
C LYS A 183 19.16 37.73 13.41
N LYS A 184 18.85 38.61 14.34
CA LYS A 184 17.85 38.30 15.38
C LYS A 184 16.44 38.54 14.82
N VAL A 185 15.60 37.51 14.85
CA VAL A 185 14.20 37.56 14.43
C VAL A 185 13.37 36.98 15.59
N ASN A 186 12.46 37.77 16.15
CA ASN A 186 11.63 37.40 17.30
C ASN A 186 12.42 36.83 18.49
N GLY A 187 13.60 37.44 18.77
CA GLY A 187 14.44 36.99 19.88
C GLY A 187 15.43 35.88 19.57
N GLU A 188 15.30 35.20 18.44
CA GLU A 188 16.14 34.07 18.02
C GLU A 188 17.12 34.50 16.90
N TYR A 189 18.34 33.97 16.93
CA TYR A 189 19.29 34.13 15.84
C TYR A 189 18.96 33.20 14.68
N ARG A 190 18.72 33.76 13.50
CA ARG A 190 18.48 33.02 12.26
C ARG A 190 19.51 33.35 11.20
N PRO A 191 19.95 32.43 10.36
CA PRO A 191 20.87 32.70 9.29
C PRO A 191 20.27 33.72 8.32
N VAL A 192 21.08 34.69 7.85
CA VAL A 192 20.65 35.69 6.86
C VAL A 192 20.44 35.06 5.49
N SER A 193 21.23 34.04 5.18
CA SER A 193 21.08 33.23 3.98
C SER A 193 21.56 31.82 4.27
N TYR A 194 20.98 30.83 3.55
CA TYR A 194 21.53 29.49 3.52
C TYR A 194 22.83 29.54 2.71
N GLY A 195 23.97 29.52 3.39
CA GLY A 195 25.28 29.51 2.76
C GLY A 195 25.52 28.25 1.91
N LYS A 196 26.68 28.20 1.26
CA LYS A 196 27.10 27.01 0.46
C LYS A 196 27.36 25.75 1.31
N LEU A 197 27.53 25.91 2.63
CA LEU A 197 27.79 24.80 3.57
C LEU A 197 26.47 24.27 4.11
N VAL A 198 25.82 23.44 3.33
CA VAL A 198 24.56 22.78 3.67
C VAL A 198 24.72 21.26 3.60
N LYS A 199 24.25 20.54 4.61
CA LYS A 199 24.02 19.11 4.55
C LYS A 199 22.54 18.84 4.62
N LYS A 200 22.01 18.22 3.57
CA LYS A 200 20.59 17.92 3.42
C LYS A 200 20.30 16.44 3.62
N ASN A 201 19.05 16.14 3.93
CA ASN A 201 18.54 14.77 4.01
C ASN A 201 19.32 13.87 4.98
N ILE A 202 19.81 14.43 6.08
CA ILE A 202 20.45 13.64 7.15
C ILE A 202 19.35 12.80 7.80
N LYS A 203 19.54 11.48 7.88
CA LYS A 203 18.53 10.55 8.44
C LYS A 203 18.10 10.95 9.86
N GLY A 204 16.83 10.79 10.20
CA GLY A 204 16.24 11.22 11.47
C GLY A 204 16.82 10.61 12.75
N ASN A 205 17.60 9.52 12.64
CA ASN A 205 18.33 8.93 13.75
C ASN A 205 19.74 9.48 13.93
N VAL A 206 20.24 10.33 13.02
CA VAL A 206 21.56 10.96 13.09
C VAL A 206 21.42 12.33 13.73
N VAL A 207 22.19 12.62 14.74
CA VAL A 207 22.15 13.87 15.53
C VAL A 207 23.44 14.70 15.41
N THR A 208 24.24 14.43 14.38
CA THR A 208 25.49 15.14 14.11
C THR A 208 25.65 15.46 12.63
N ALA A 209 26.18 16.63 12.32
CA ALA A 209 26.60 17.03 10.97
C ALA A 209 28.01 17.56 10.98
N THR A 210 28.91 17.00 10.17
CA THR A 210 30.31 17.43 10.08
C THR A 210 30.58 18.10 8.74
N PHE A 211 31.09 19.31 8.79
CA PHE A 211 31.50 20.13 7.65
C PHE A 211 33.03 20.20 7.58
N LYS A 212 33.60 19.97 6.42
CA LYS A 212 35.06 20.06 6.16
C LYS A 212 35.37 21.32 5.33
N ASN A 213 36.60 21.77 5.36
CA ASN A 213 37.09 22.92 4.59
C ASN A 213 36.31 24.21 4.90
N VAL A 214 35.88 24.39 6.14
CA VAL A 214 35.24 25.61 6.61
C VAL A 214 36.32 26.68 6.70
N LYS A 215 36.14 27.79 5.99
CA LYS A 215 37.07 28.93 6.05
C LYS A 215 36.92 29.62 7.40
N LYS A 216 38.08 30.12 7.92
CA LYS A 216 38.07 30.97 9.11
C LYS A 216 37.37 32.30 8.72
N GLY A 217 36.35 32.64 9.48
CA GLY A 217 35.61 33.91 9.36
C GLY A 217 35.97 34.85 10.47
#